data_333b54d99991a1a906defc6c837f756e
#
_entry.id   333b54d99991a1a906defc6c837f756e
#
_cell.length_a   1.000
_cell.length_b   1.000
_cell.length_c   1.000
_cell.angle_alpha   90.00
_cell.angle_beta   90.00
_cell.angle_gamma   90.00
#
_symmetry.space_group_name_H-M   'P 1'
#
loop_
_entity.id
_entity.type
_entity.pdbx_description
1 polymer ?
#
loop_
_entity_poly.entity_id
_entity_poly.type
_entity_poly.pdbx_seq_one_letter_code
_entity_poly.pdbx_strand_id
1 'polypeptide(L)'
;MAVLGAVRTAPLAAATNDVAELPSVVVTASPISQAERVSKDGAETVLVSREQLARLNAQDVQTALRQVPGVTISRYSPIGSYGGAQGGSVYIRGMGTARPGGEVRLYTDGAPRESGMWGHPLMDAMPIDFAEAISVQKSPHPARYADTFGAVDVTTRRRREPGHEAEVSLVGGRDRTFLSAGSAGLKDGPVDAYGGLSYKHSDGSRDHGRAILKSAFGRLGVDLSAHEHLGFVYQRTDSQVEDPGVVGQPPPRTDRFDLATDLYTARFDTSRDFLEGFSLVAFERGTIDWYQDGLCRPPAPRPPMDGNAHTEWLNFSFRNFYDWNVGADLWLRGGLDLLHEDGETKTRNRVNGQVPFAADGNLTTVAPYVGARYDFRLSDDWTLTPSVGTRGYFHSQYDGEWAPDAALTLDWRGKAKAFATASRGVHYPGVYTRAVAADYARDTLDAEVMNYLAGGAKVALDESLDVLATVFHTDVQNRIDRTARGYVNAGGMRATGVELSAHWWPMDDLALFAGLTYTNPETAPVSRLPRWTATAGGTWTICPYLKWTLDGQFIDRMYAYSVRDSRESSDLVELKEGLLVNTRLAVPLESLTSALRGEAFVALENLTDRDYEYYPGYPMDGIMWYVGCRLKF
;
A
#
# COMPACT_ATOMS: atom_id res chain seq x y z
N MET A 1 49.54 26.89 -15.72
CA MET A 1 49.19 25.78 -16.62
C MET A 1 49.25 24.50 -15.79
N ALA A 2 48.11 24.05 -15.35
CA ALA A 2 47.95 22.73 -14.75
C ALA A 2 46.57 22.23 -15.22
N VAL A 3 46.62 21.18 -16.05
CA VAL A 3 45.50 20.53 -16.70
C VAL A 3 44.85 19.61 -15.65
N LEU A 4 43.66 19.93 -15.21
CA LEU A 4 42.81 19.02 -14.46
C LEU A 4 42.14 18.06 -15.45
N GLY A 5 42.63 16.81 -15.46
CA GLY A 5 41.99 15.74 -16.20
C GLY A 5 40.67 15.36 -15.54
N ALA A 6 39.56 15.52 -16.24
CA ALA A 6 38.27 15.00 -15.86
C ALA A 6 38.32 13.46 -15.94
N VAL A 7 38.18 12.80 -14.82
CA VAL A 7 37.90 11.37 -14.75
C VAL A 7 36.44 11.19 -15.20
N ARG A 8 36.26 10.81 -16.44
CA ARG A 8 35.00 10.26 -16.95
C ARG A 8 34.82 8.90 -16.30
N THR A 9 33.91 8.82 -15.34
CA THR A 9 33.36 7.54 -14.91
C THR A 9 32.53 7.00 -16.08
N ALA A 10 32.98 5.90 -16.66
CA ALA A 10 32.19 5.16 -17.64
C ALA A 10 30.84 4.77 -17.00
N PRO A 11 29.73 4.86 -17.75
CA PRO A 11 28.47 4.33 -17.25
C PRO A 11 28.66 2.83 -17.02
N LEU A 12 28.37 2.37 -15.80
CA LEU A 12 28.21 0.94 -15.53
C LEU A 12 27.13 0.47 -16.50
N ALA A 13 27.51 -0.45 -17.38
CA ALA A 13 26.54 -1.18 -18.19
C ALA A 13 25.44 -1.68 -17.25
N ALA A 14 24.20 -1.35 -17.56
CA ALA A 14 23.05 -1.88 -16.87
C ALA A 14 23.14 -3.41 -16.97
N ALA A 15 23.56 -4.05 -15.89
CA ALA A 15 23.43 -5.48 -15.77
C ALA A 15 21.93 -5.74 -15.79
N THR A 16 21.45 -6.35 -16.85
CA THR A 16 20.10 -6.87 -16.98
C THR A 16 19.97 -8.07 -16.06
N ASN A 17 19.92 -7.80 -14.76
CA ASN A 17 19.49 -8.77 -13.79
C ASN A 17 17.99 -8.57 -13.62
N ASP A 18 17.24 -9.23 -14.48
CA ASP A 18 15.85 -9.58 -14.21
C ASP A 18 15.83 -10.62 -13.07
N VAL A 19 16.20 -10.15 -11.91
CA VAL A 19 16.13 -10.89 -10.66
C VAL A 19 14.67 -11.01 -10.30
N ALA A 20 14.20 -12.20 -10.05
CA ALA A 20 12.87 -12.44 -9.52
C ALA A 20 12.66 -11.54 -8.31
N GLU A 21 11.70 -10.67 -8.43
CA GLU A 21 11.46 -9.55 -7.54
C GLU A 21 10.83 -9.99 -6.23
N LEU A 22 11.63 -10.51 -5.35
CA LEU A 22 11.52 -10.18 -3.96
C LEU A 22 12.53 -9.08 -3.70
N PRO A 23 12.15 -8.11 -2.87
CA PRO A 23 12.90 -6.88 -2.84
C PRO A 23 14.28 -7.05 -2.22
N SER A 24 15.24 -7.51 -2.97
CA SER A 24 16.50 -6.83 -2.91
C SER A 24 16.24 -5.52 -3.66
N VAL A 25 15.65 -4.54 -2.98
CA VAL A 25 15.53 -3.19 -3.53
C VAL A 25 16.95 -2.68 -3.71
N VAL A 26 17.57 -3.02 -4.83
CA VAL A 26 18.76 -2.30 -5.29
C VAL A 26 18.22 -0.95 -5.71
N VAL A 27 18.21 -0.03 -4.77
CA VAL A 27 18.02 1.40 -5.05
C VAL A 27 19.26 1.83 -5.82
N THR A 28 19.26 1.59 -7.12
CA THR A 28 20.16 2.34 -8.00
C THR A 28 19.74 3.79 -7.89
N ALA A 29 20.71 4.64 -7.61
CA ALA A 29 20.55 6.06 -7.35
C ALA A 29 20.05 6.84 -8.58
N SER A 30 18.83 6.57 -8.99
CA SER A 30 18.08 7.46 -9.87
C SER A 30 17.08 8.22 -9.01
N PRO A 31 17.22 9.52 -8.86
CA PRO A 31 16.65 10.23 -7.73
C PRO A 31 15.15 10.43 -7.75
N ILE A 32 14.30 10.01 -8.67
CA ILE A 32 12.98 10.65 -8.73
C ILE A 32 11.88 9.88 -9.42
N SER A 33 11.99 8.68 -9.84
CA SER A 33 10.83 8.10 -10.48
C SER A 33 10.20 7.02 -9.62
N GLN A 34 8.88 7.00 -9.60
CA GLN A 34 8.14 5.79 -9.34
C GLN A 34 8.64 4.78 -10.37
N ALA A 35 9.47 3.83 -9.95
CA ALA A 35 10.01 2.86 -10.87
C ALA A 35 8.89 1.88 -11.22
N GLU A 36 8.17 2.15 -12.31
CA GLU A 36 7.25 1.17 -12.88
C GLU A 36 8.03 0.04 -13.52
N ARG A 37 7.69 -1.17 -13.12
CA ARG A 37 8.35 -2.39 -13.59
C ARG A 37 7.32 -3.34 -14.17
N VAL A 38 7.70 -4.00 -15.23
CA VAL A 38 6.99 -5.16 -15.77
C VAL A 38 7.88 -6.37 -15.60
N SER A 39 7.44 -7.31 -14.74
CA SER A 39 8.19 -8.55 -14.49
C SER A 39 8.19 -9.50 -15.70
N LYS A 40 8.94 -10.59 -15.63
CA LYS A 40 8.93 -11.64 -16.67
C LYS A 40 7.59 -12.37 -16.79
N ASP A 41 6.80 -12.36 -15.74
CA ASP A 41 5.44 -12.91 -15.72
C ASP A 41 4.35 -11.84 -15.98
N GLY A 42 4.73 -10.71 -16.60
CA GLY A 42 3.79 -9.68 -17.05
C GLY A 42 3.12 -8.88 -15.93
N ALA A 43 3.54 -9.05 -14.70
CA ALA A 43 2.98 -8.32 -13.58
C ALA A 43 3.52 -6.88 -13.53
N GLU A 44 2.61 -5.92 -13.42
CA GLU A 44 2.93 -4.49 -13.27
C GLU A 44 3.10 -4.15 -11.79
N THR A 45 4.24 -3.59 -11.45
CA THR A 45 4.54 -3.14 -10.08
C THR A 45 5.05 -1.70 -10.11
N VAL A 46 4.53 -0.86 -9.23
CA VAL A 46 5.05 0.50 -8.99
C VAL A 46 5.84 0.49 -7.70
N LEU A 47 7.06 1.02 -7.73
CA LEU A 47 7.93 1.16 -6.57
C LEU A 47 8.03 2.63 -6.17
N VAL A 48 7.61 2.96 -4.96
CA VAL A 48 7.78 4.28 -4.32
C VAL A 48 8.97 4.20 -3.39
N SER A 49 10.08 4.84 -3.75
CA SER A 49 11.32 4.79 -2.97
C SER A 49 11.29 5.69 -1.72
N ARG A 50 12.22 5.47 -0.78
CA ARG A 50 12.42 6.31 0.40
C ARG A 50 12.63 7.79 0.05
N GLU A 51 13.40 8.07 -1.00
CA GLU A 51 13.63 9.45 -1.46
C GLU A 51 12.32 10.08 -1.94
N GLN A 52 11.49 9.31 -2.62
CA GLN A 52 10.20 9.78 -3.09
C GLN A 52 9.22 10.00 -1.92
N LEU A 53 9.18 9.11 -0.93
CA LEU A 53 8.42 9.31 0.31
C LEU A 53 8.81 10.64 0.99
N ALA A 54 10.11 10.91 1.05
CA ALA A 54 10.63 12.15 1.62
C ALA A 54 10.22 13.39 0.83
N ARG A 55 10.23 13.32 -0.51
CA ARG A 55 9.87 14.45 -1.39
C ARG A 55 8.38 14.74 -1.39
N LEU A 56 7.56 13.71 -1.33
CA LEU A 56 6.10 13.84 -1.20
C LEU A 56 5.68 14.31 0.20
N ASN A 57 6.62 14.46 1.15
CA ASN A 57 6.30 14.66 2.56
C ASN A 57 5.26 13.64 3.06
N ALA A 58 5.37 12.38 2.60
CA ALA A 58 4.40 11.35 2.91
C ALA A 58 4.42 10.99 4.40
N GLN A 59 3.24 11.00 5.04
CA GLN A 59 3.08 10.73 6.47
C GLN A 59 2.49 9.34 6.75
N ASP A 60 1.83 8.75 5.77
CA ASP A 60 1.14 7.46 5.80
C ASP A 60 1.15 6.79 4.43
N VAL A 61 0.68 5.55 4.36
CA VAL A 61 0.60 4.79 3.10
C VAL A 61 -0.26 5.51 2.07
N GLN A 62 -1.37 6.13 2.49
CA GLN A 62 -2.29 6.83 1.59
C GLN A 62 -1.57 7.98 0.88
N THR A 63 -0.90 8.86 1.63
CA THR A 63 -0.17 9.99 1.05
C THR A 63 1.04 9.55 0.23
N ALA A 64 1.67 8.44 0.58
CA ALA A 64 2.75 7.83 -0.20
C ALA A 64 2.28 7.40 -1.60
N LEU A 65 1.04 6.93 -1.72
CA LEU A 65 0.50 6.35 -2.95
C LEU A 65 -0.31 7.34 -3.80
N ARG A 66 -0.51 8.57 -3.36
CA ARG A 66 -1.33 9.57 -4.07
C ARG A 66 -0.86 9.89 -5.49
N GLN A 67 0.41 9.63 -5.80
CA GLN A 67 0.99 9.86 -7.13
C GLN A 67 1.05 8.60 -8.00
N VAL A 68 0.63 7.45 -7.49
CA VAL A 68 0.63 6.19 -8.27
C VAL A 68 -0.54 6.22 -9.25
N PRO A 69 -0.31 6.07 -10.58
CA PRO A 69 -1.38 6.04 -11.57
C PRO A 69 -2.40 4.94 -11.28
N GLY A 70 -3.70 5.24 -11.43
CA GLY A 70 -4.79 4.30 -11.15
C GLY A 70 -5.07 4.05 -9.66
N VAL A 71 -4.37 4.76 -8.77
CA VAL A 71 -4.61 4.69 -7.32
C VAL A 71 -5.35 5.93 -6.84
N THR A 72 -6.40 5.71 -6.07
CA THR A 72 -7.10 6.75 -5.30
C THR A 72 -7.04 6.43 -3.81
N ILE A 73 -7.22 7.43 -2.99
CA ILE A 73 -7.15 7.27 -1.53
C ILE A 73 -8.42 7.79 -0.86
N SER A 74 -8.64 7.37 0.38
CA SER A 74 -9.63 7.95 1.26
C SER A 74 -8.98 8.33 2.57
N ARG A 75 -9.23 9.54 3.05
CA ARG A 75 -8.83 10.04 4.36
C ARG A 75 -9.66 11.27 4.72
N TYR A 76 -9.69 11.68 5.98
CA TYR A 76 -10.30 12.92 6.42
C TYR A 76 -9.56 13.59 7.61
N SER A 77 -8.38 13.12 7.93
CA SER A 77 -7.49 13.74 8.91
C SER A 77 -6.08 13.85 8.32
N PRO A 78 -5.27 14.83 8.70
CA PRO A 78 -3.90 14.98 8.23
C PRO A 78 -2.99 13.83 8.67
N ILE A 79 -3.28 13.22 9.81
CA ILE A 79 -2.68 11.97 10.30
C ILE A 79 -3.74 11.12 10.97
N GLY A 80 -3.56 9.80 10.96
CA GLY A 80 -4.46 8.84 11.58
C GLY A 80 -5.69 8.48 10.76
N SER A 81 -6.24 7.30 11.05
CA SER A 81 -7.34 6.68 10.30
C SER A 81 -8.45 6.27 11.26
N TYR A 82 -9.35 7.18 11.56
CA TYR A 82 -10.50 6.87 12.42
C TYR A 82 -11.40 5.82 11.78
N GLY A 83 -11.81 4.83 12.56
CA GLY A 83 -12.73 3.79 12.12
C GLY A 83 -12.18 2.91 11.01
N GLY A 84 -10.86 2.83 10.86
CA GLY A 84 -10.17 1.99 9.89
C GLY A 84 -10.52 2.38 8.46
N ALA A 85 -11.31 1.56 7.80
CA ALA A 85 -11.66 1.69 6.39
C ALA A 85 -12.30 3.03 5.96
N GLN A 86 -12.95 3.73 6.86
CA GLN A 86 -13.62 5.00 6.56
C GLN A 86 -12.64 6.17 6.58
N GLY A 87 -11.80 6.23 7.58
CA GLY A 87 -10.83 7.30 7.79
C GLY A 87 -9.52 7.14 7.04
N GLY A 88 -9.26 5.96 6.47
CA GLY A 88 -8.04 5.70 5.71
C GLY A 88 -8.13 4.45 4.85
N SER A 89 -8.03 4.62 3.52
CA SER A 89 -8.06 3.51 2.57
C SER A 89 -7.31 3.83 1.28
N VAL A 90 -6.88 2.79 0.60
CA VAL A 90 -6.29 2.84 -0.74
C VAL A 90 -7.19 2.07 -1.70
N TYR A 91 -7.40 2.60 -2.87
CA TYR A 91 -8.18 1.97 -3.94
C TYR A 91 -7.33 1.87 -5.19
N ILE A 92 -7.25 0.69 -5.78
CA ILE A 92 -6.53 0.41 -7.02
C ILE A 92 -7.57 0.04 -8.07
N ARG A 93 -7.77 0.89 -9.08
CA ARG A 93 -8.75 0.65 -10.16
C ARG A 93 -10.15 0.27 -9.63
N GLY A 94 -10.56 0.87 -8.50
CA GLY A 94 -11.85 0.65 -7.84
C GLY A 94 -11.91 -0.49 -6.83
N MET A 95 -10.86 -1.30 -6.70
CA MET A 95 -10.71 -2.30 -5.65
C MET A 95 -10.07 -1.67 -4.43
N GLY A 96 -10.57 -1.93 -3.23
CA GLY A 96 -10.16 -1.19 -2.04
C GLY A 96 -9.62 -2.02 -0.90
N THR A 97 -8.91 -1.34 0.00
CA THR A 97 -8.53 -1.89 1.30
C THR A 97 -9.69 -1.87 2.30
N ALA A 98 -10.82 -1.24 1.94
CA ALA A 98 -11.99 -1.05 2.80
C ALA A 98 -12.96 -2.22 2.71
N ARG A 99 -13.77 -2.38 3.79
CA ARG A 99 -14.88 -3.35 3.77
C ARG A 99 -15.92 -3.01 2.68
N PRO A 100 -16.63 -4.02 2.20
CA PRO A 100 -16.87 -5.33 2.82
C PRO A 100 -15.74 -6.34 2.71
N GLY A 101 -14.84 -6.26 1.74
CA GLY A 101 -13.95 -7.35 1.45
C GLY A 101 -12.47 -7.13 1.77
N GLY A 102 -11.93 -5.94 1.70
CA GLY A 102 -10.46 -5.78 1.75
C GLY A 102 -9.78 -6.37 0.51
N GLU A 103 -10.35 -6.09 -0.67
CA GLU A 103 -9.92 -6.65 -1.97
C GLU A 103 -8.44 -6.37 -2.31
N VAL A 104 -7.84 -5.34 -1.68
CA VAL A 104 -6.41 -5.01 -1.75
C VAL A 104 -5.78 -5.25 -0.39
N ARG A 105 -4.82 -6.16 -0.34
CA ARG A 105 -4.09 -6.48 0.89
C ARG A 105 -2.86 -5.62 1.08
N LEU A 106 -2.55 -5.33 2.33
CA LEU A 106 -1.31 -4.66 2.72
C LEU A 106 -0.34 -5.66 3.35
N TYR A 107 0.95 -5.42 3.12
CA TYR A 107 2.04 -6.26 3.63
C TYR A 107 3.15 -5.41 4.23
N THR A 108 3.86 -5.97 5.20
CA THR A 108 5.14 -5.44 5.69
C THR A 108 6.19 -6.53 5.53
N ASP A 109 7.21 -6.30 4.69
CA ASP A 109 8.24 -7.28 4.30
C ASP A 109 7.64 -8.63 3.83
N GLY A 110 6.47 -8.58 3.16
CA GLY A 110 5.72 -9.74 2.71
C GLY A 110 4.78 -10.36 3.76
N ALA A 111 4.77 -9.92 5.01
CA ALA A 111 3.82 -10.36 6.03
C ALA A 111 2.47 -9.65 5.87
N PRO A 112 1.34 -10.35 5.72
CA PRO A 112 0.01 -9.74 5.61
C PRO A 112 -0.31 -8.90 6.86
N ARG A 113 -0.97 -7.75 6.65
CA ARG A 113 -1.35 -6.79 7.70
C ARG A 113 -2.85 -6.57 7.68
N GLU A 114 -3.56 -7.41 8.41
CA GLU A 114 -5.02 -7.34 8.49
C GLU A 114 -5.50 -7.50 9.92
N SER A 115 -6.65 -6.94 10.22
CA SER A 115 -7.37 -7.34 11.42
C SER A 115 -8.07 -8.67 11.17
N GLY A 116 -7.70 -9.73 11.89
CA GLY A 116 -8.31 -11.05 11.74
C GLY A 116 -9.82 -11.06 11.95
N MET A 117 -10.33 -10.15 12.80
CA MET A 117 -11.78 -9.99 12.98
C MET A 117 -12.43 -9.28 11.80
N TRP A 118 -11.83 -8.18 11.31
CA TRP A 118 -12.47 -7.32 10.32
C TRP A 118 -12.23 -7.76 8.88
N GLY A 119 -11.19 -8.57 8.61
CA GLY A 119 -10.83 -9.06 7.29
C GLY A 119 -10.40 -7.95 6.32
N HIS A 120 -9.80 -6.87 6.86
CA HIS A 120 -9.25 -5.78 6.06
C HIS A 120 -8.09 -5.10 6.81
N PRO A 121 -7.13 -4.51 6.08
CA PRO A 121 -6.02 -3.80 6.69
C PRO A 121 -6.48 -2.53 7.42
N LEU A 122 -5.70 -2.17 8.44
CA LEU A 122 -5.83 -0.92 9.18
C LEU A 122 -4.62 -0.05 8.86
N MET A 123 -4.85 1.12 8.25
CA MET A 123 -3.77 1.97 7.75
C MET A 123 -2.79 2.39 8.82
N ASP A 124 -3.27 2.69 10.03
CA ASP A 124 -2.44 3.10 11.16
C ASP A 124 -1.52 1.98 11.69
N ALA A 125 -1.84 0.71 11.39
CA ALA A 125 -0.98 -0.41 11.72
C ALA A 125 0.29 -0.47 10.82
N MET A 126 0.37 0.37 9.78
CA MET A 126 1.44 0.37 8.79
C MET A 126 2.21 1.69 8.76
N PRO A 127 3.07 1.97 9.76
CA PRO A 127 3.91 3.15 9.73
C PRO A 127 4.94 3.07 8.61
N ILE A 128 5.09 4.16 7.86
CA ILE A 128 6.08 4.28 6.78
C ILE A 128 7.37 4.99 7.20
N ASP A 129 7.49 5.39 8.45
CA ASP A 129 8.67 6.11 8.96
C ASP A 129 9.97 5.32 8.80
N PHE A 130 9.85 3.99 8.81
CA PHE A 130 10.97 3.06 8.65
C PHE A 130 10.94 2.31 7.31
N ALA A 131 10.16 2.81 6.34
CA ALA A 131 10.10 2.23 5.01
C ALA A 131 11.37 2.55 4.20
N GLU A 132 11.87 1.56 3.50
CA GLU A 132 12.87 1.70 2.43
C GLU A 132 12.18 1.95 1.09
N ALA A 133 11.06 1.26 0.87
CA ALA A 133 10.23 1.41 -0.31
C ALA A 133 8.82 0.90 -0.05
N ILE A 134 7.88 1.29 -0.91
CA ILE A 134 6.55 0.71 -0.99
C ILE A 134 6.35 0.21 -2.41
N SER A 135 6.02 -1.07 -2.56
CA SER A 135 5.64 -1.65 -3.85
C SER A 135 4.13 -1.78 -3.96
N VAL A 136 3.59 -1.45 -5.14
CA VAL A 136 2.17 -1.53 -5.45
C VAL A 136 1.96 -2.47 -6.62
N GLN A 137 1.32 -3.61 -6.37
CA GLN A 137 0.86 -4.55 -7.36
C GLN A 137 -0.58 -4.21 -7.73
N LYS A 138 -0.83 -3.81 -8.99
CA LYS A 138 -2.13 -3.25 -9.42
C LYS A 138 -3.15 -4.28 -9.92
N SER A 139 -2.80 -5.56 -9.89
CA SER A 139 -3.62 -6.66 -10.43
C SER A 139 -3.41 -7.93 -9.62
N PRO A 140 -4.29 -8.93 -9.74
CA PRO A 140 -4.05 -10.24 -9.17
C PRO A 140 -2.72 -10.82 -9.65
N HIS A 141 -1.91 -11.30 -8.73
CA HIS A 141 -0.64 -11.97 -9.00
C HIS A 141 -0.55 -13.27 -8.19
N PRO A 142 -1.24 -14.34 -8.64
CA PRO A 142 -1.37 -15.59 -7.87
C PRO A 142 -0.05 -16.20 -7.45
N ALA A 143 1.02 -16.01 -8.22
CA ALA A 143 2.35 -16.48 -7.87
C ALA A 143 2.87 -15.86 -6.56
N ARG A 144 2.56 -14.61 -6.26
CA ARG A 144 3.15 -13.84 -5.15
C ARG A 144 2.22 -13.61 -3.99
N TYR A 145 0.95 -13.36 -4.27
CA TYR A 145 -0.03 -12.90 -3.28
C TYR A 145 -1.29 -13.75 -3.35
N ALA A 146 -1.61 -14.39 -2.23
CA ALA A 146 -2.85 -15.12 -2.08
C ALA A 146 -3.96 -14.20 -1.59
N ASP A 147 -5.21 -14.55 -1.90
CA ASP A 147 -6.42 -14.00 -1.32
C ASP A 147 -6.51 -12.47 -1.45
N THR A 148 -6.27 -11.97 -2.68
CA THR A 148 -6.29 -10.53 -2.96
C THR A 148 -6.40 -10.22 -4.46
N PHE A 149 -6.89 -9.03 -4.80
CA PHE A 149 -6.93 -8.51 -6.18
C PHE A 149 -5.80 -7.51 -6.48
N GLY A 150 -5.09 -7.07 -5.46
CA GLY A 150 -3.94 -6.20 -5.55
C GLY A 150 -3.20 -6.16 -4.22
N ALA A 151 -1.96 -5.70 -4.23
CA ALA A 151 -1.13 -5.69 -3.04
C ALA A 151 -0.33 -4.40 -2.90
N VAL A 152 -0.16 -3.96 -1.67
CA VAL A 152 0.77 -2.89 -1.29
C VAL A 152 1.71 -3.46 -0.24
N ASP A 153 3.01 -3.51 -0.52
CA ASP A 153 4.01 -4.08 0.38
C ASP A 153 5.03 -3.02 0.80
N VAL A 154 5.10 -2.75 2.09
CA VAL A 154 6.05 -1.84 2.71
C VAL A 154 7.32 -2.61 3.07
N THR A 155 8.39 -2.38 2.33
CA THR A 155 9.71 -2.92 2.64
C THR A 155 10.36 -2.08 3.72
N THR A 156 10.78 -2.68 4.82
CA THR A 156 11.43 -1.98 5.94
C THR A 156 12.92 -1.77 5.70
N ARG A 157 13.48 -0.75 6.35
CA ARG A 157 14.90 -0.41 6.25
C ARG A 157 15.79 -1.52 6.79
N ARG A 158 16.90 -1.74 6.07
CA ARG A 158 17.97 -2.64 6.43
C ARG A 158 19.32 -2.02 6.04
N ARG A 159 20.28 -2.04 6.92
CA ARG A 159 21.66 -1.69 6.56
C ARG A 159 22.33 -2.87 5.86
N ARG A 160 22.74 -2.69 4.58
CA ARG A 160 23.40 -3.74 3.78
C ARG A 160 24.89 -3.56 3.68
N GLU A 161 25.35 -2.31 3.66
CA GLU A 161 26.76 -1.96 3.59
C GLU A 161 27.38 -1.93 4.98
N PRO A 162 28.64 -2.40 5.13
CA PRO A 162 29.36 -2.32 6.42
C PRO A 162 29.37 -0.90 7.00
N GLY A 163 29.29 -0.81 8.32
CA GLY A 163 29.29 0.45 9.07
C GLY A 163 27.97 0.73 9.78
N HIS A 164 27.77 1.98 10.13
CA HIS A 164 26.59 2.45 10.87
C HIS A 164 25.94 3.64 10.17
N GLU A 165 24.70 3.88 10.47
CA GLU A 165 23.95 5.07 10.08
C GLU A 165 22.93 5.42 11.15
N ALA A 166 22.60 6.69 11.28
CA ALA A 166 21.46 7.13 12.07
C ALA A 166 20.74 8.28 11.35
N GLU A 167 19.46 8.39 11.59
CA GLU A 167 18.63 9.47 11.04
C GLU A 167 17.66 9.97 12.10
N VAL A 168 17.51 11.30 12.17
CA VAL A 168 16.48 11.96 12.99
C VAL A 168 15.71 12.90 12.10
N SER A 169 14.37 12.81 12.15
CA SER A 169 13.45 13.70 11.45
C SER A 169 12.56 14.41 12.46
N LEU A 170 12.44 15.73 12.32
CA LEU A 170 11.55 16.58 13.13
C LEU A 170 10.78 17.48 12.20
N VAL A 171 9.45 17.49 12.33
CA VAL A 171 8.55 18.29 11.48
C VAL A 171 7.49 18.94 12.35
N GLY A 172 7.31 20.25 12.22
CA GLY A 172 6.19 20.99 12.76
C GLY A 172 5.27 21.47 11.64
N GLY A 173 3.98 21.59 11.89
CA GLY A 173 3.01 22.01 10.88
C GLY A 173 1.79 22.70 11.47
N ARG A 174 0.84 23.02 10.57
CA ARG A 174 -0.45 23.59 10.94
C ARG A 174 -1.18 22.69 11.95
N ASP A 175 -2.13 23.23 12.70
CA ASP A 175 -3.00 22.57 13.65
C ASP A 175 -2.21 21.78 14.72
N ARG A 176 -1.13 22.42 15.23
CA ARG A 176 -0.18 21.83 16.17
C ARG A 176 0.37 20.47 15.73
N THR A 177 0.48 20.26 14.43
CA THR A 177 1.08 19.04 13.90
C THR A 177 2.55 18.97 14.28
N PHE A 178 2.94 17.87 14.89
CA PHE A 178 4.32 17.54 15.25
C PHE A 178 4.61 16.08 14.92
N LEU A 179 5.63 15.87 14.09
CA LEU A 179 6.06 14.56 13.63
C LEU A 179 7.53 14.39 13.95
N SER A 180 7.88 13.29 14.60
CA SER A 180 9.27 12.98 14.90
C SER A 180 9.54 11.50 14.65
N ALA A 181 10.71 11.20 14.10
CA ALA A 181 11.19 9.85 13.92
C ALA A 181 12.72 9.81 14.13
N GLY A 182 13.19 8.80 14.82
CA GLY A 182 14.60 8.50 14.97
C GLY A 182 14.87 7.05 14.64
N SER A 183 15.95 6.78 13.88
CA SER A 183 16.34 5.41 13.53
C SER A 183 17.85 5.27 13.45
N ALA A 184 18.35 4.07 13.67
CA ALA A 184 19.75 3.72 13.53
C ALA A 184 19.92 2.31 12.96
N GLY A 185 20.96 2.12 12.17
CA GLY A 185 21.33 0.86 11.55
C GLY A 185 22.81 0.55 11.68
N LEU A 186 23.13 -0.73 11.77
CA LEU A 186 24.49 -1.26 11.87
C LEU A 186 24.62 -2.48 10.95
N LYS A 187 25.77 -2.60 10.28
CA LYS A 187 26.21 -3.82 9.62
C LYS A 187 27.65 -4.10 10.01
N ASP A 188 27.88 -5.25 10.66
CA ASP A 188 29.21 -5.71 11.03
C ASP A 188 29.38 -7.19 10.69
N GLY A 189 30.30 -7.50 9.80
CA GLY A 189 30.47 -8.84 9.25
C GLY A 189 29.13 -9.38 8.68
N PRO A 190 28.70 -10.57 9.09
CA PRO A 190 27.45 -11.16 8.62
C PRO A 190 26.20 -10.58 9.29
N VAL A 191 26.32 -9.82 10.39
CA VAL A 191 25.19 -9.37 11.19
C VAL A 191 24.76 -7.97 10.78
N ASP A 192 23.46 -7.75 10.62
CA ASP A 192 22.87 -6.42 10.49
C ASP A 192 21.77 -6.20 11.54
N ALA A 193 21.65 -4.95 11.99
CA ALA A 193 20.61 -4.54 12.90
C ALA A 193 20.08 -3.17 12.47
N TYR A 194 18.79 -2.95 12.64
CA TYR A 194 18.14 -1.66 12.41
C TYR A 194 17.03 -1.44 13.44
N GLY A 195 16.86 -0.22 13.92
CA GLY A 195 15.79 0.09 14.85
C GLY A 195 15.37 1.54 14.79
N GLY A 196 14.16 1.83 15.25
CA GLY A 196 13.63 3.18 15.24
C GLY A 196 12.37 3.36 16.08
N LEU A 197 12.11 4.62 16.41
CA LEU A 197 10.91 5.09 17.11
C LEU A 197 10.33 6.27 16.36
N SER A 198 9.00 6.36 16.30
CA SER A 198 8.31 7.53 15.77
C SER A 198 7.15 7.97 16.67
N TYR A 199 6.87 9.26 16.61
CA TYR A 199 5.74 9.91 17.28
C TYR A 199 5.14 10.96 16.35
N LYS A 200 3.84 10.88 16.13
CA LYS A 200 3.07 11.83 15.33
C LYS A 200 1.87 12.33 16.13
N HIS A 201 1.63 13.63 16.05
CA HIS A 201 0.51 14.29 16.70
C HIS A 201 -0.04 15.38 15.77
N SER A 202 -1.36 15.54 15.74
CA SER A 202 -2.05 16.71 15.20
C SER A 202 -3.34 16.93 15.98
N ASP A 203 -3.74 18.18 16.18
CA ASP A 203 -5.07 18.50 16.73
C ASP A 203 -6.15 18.44 15.62
N GLY A 204 -5.75 18.40 14.34
CA GLY A 204 -6.65 18.54 13.20
C GLY A 204 -7.22 19.94 13.07
N SER A 205 -7.83 20.24 11.94
CA SER A 205 -8.42 21.57 11.66
C SER A 205 -9.83 21.74 12.24
N ARG A 206 -10.45 20.66 12.70
CA ARG A 206 -11.82 20.61 13.24
C ARG A 206 -11.81 20.15 14.68
N ASP A 207 -12.79 20.60 15.45
CA ASP A 207 -13.03 20.04 16.79
C ASP A 207 -13.17 18.52 16.73
N HIS A 208 -12.57 17.81 17.69
CA HIS A 208 -12.48 16.34 17.71
C HIS A 208 -11.73 15.73 16.51
N GLY A 209 -10.79 16.47 15.91
CA GLY A 209 -9.91 15.96 14.83
C GLY A 209 -8.55 15.46 15.29
N ARG A 210 -8.34 15.32 16.60
CA ARG A 210 -7.04 14.97 17.18
C ARG A 210 -6.62 13.55 16.82
N ALA A 211 -5.34 13.41 16.49
CA ALA A 211 -4.71 12.11 16.31
C ALA A 211 -3.32 12.03 16.96
N ILE A 212 -2.99 10.87 17.50
CA ILE A 212 -1.68 10.52 18.06
C ILE A 212 -1.30 9.14 17.55
N LEU A 213 -0.14 9.01 16.92
CA LEU A 213 0.42 7.74 16.47
C LEU A 213 1.81 7.56 17.05
N LYS A 214 2.11 6.35 17.53
CA LYS A 214 3.41 5.95 18.06
C LYS A 214 3.82 4.65 17.42
N SER A 215 5.07 4.54 16.99
CA SER A 215 5.59 3.30 16.41
C SER A 215 6.96 2.99 16.94
N ALA A 216 7.22 1.70 17.13
CA ALA A 216 8.53 1.14 17.42
C ALA A 216 8.86 0.06 16.40
N PHE A 217 10.09 0.03 15.93
CA PHE A 217 10.58 -0.89 14.92
C PHE A 217 11.93 -1.44 15.34
N GLY A 218 12.13 -2.74 15.17
CA GLY A 218 13.41 -3.42 15.35
C GLY A 218 13.59 -4.52 14.33
N ARG A 219 14.79 -4.60 13.75
CA ARG A 219 15.21 -5.65 12.81
C ARG A 219 16.57 -6.18 13.21
N LEU A 220 16.73 -7.51 13.16
CA LEU A 220 17.99 -8.21 13.25
C LEU A 220 18.13 -9.12 12.05
N GLY A 221 19.31 -9.17 11.44
CA GLY A 221 19.58 -10.01 10.29
C GLY A 221 20.95 -10.67 10.36
N VAL A 222 21.06 -11.82 9.70
CA VAL A 222 22.31 -12.57 9.57
C VAL A 222 22.44 -13.08 8.15
N ASP A 223 23.52 -12.69 7.47
CA ASP A 223 23.91 -13.31 6.19
C ASP A 223 24.54 -14.67 6.50
N LEU A 224 23.85 -15.75 6.18
CA LEU A 224 24.33 -17.11 6.36
C LEU A 224 25.36 -17.47 5.30
N SER A 225 25.27 -16.86 4.14
CA SER A 225 26.24 -16.90 3.05
C SER A 225 26.11 -15.64 2.17
N ALA A 226 26.85 -15.57 1.06
CA ALA A 226 26.69 -14.50 0.06
C ALA A 226 25.30 -14.50 -0.61
N HIS A 227 24.54 -15.59 -0.48
CA HIS A 227 23.28 -15.83 -1.17
C HIS A 227 22.09 -16.02 -0.24
N GLU A 228 22.31 -16.27 1.04
CA GLU A 228 21.25 -16.53 2.01
C GLU A 228 21.27 -15.51 3.16
N HIS A 229 20.09 -15.04 3.50
CA HIS A 229 19.87 -14.12 4.60
C HIS A 229 18.71 -14.59 5.47
N LEU A 230 18.90 -14.51 6.80
CA LEU A 230 17.85 -14.72 7.79
C LEU A 230 17.61 -13.41 8.55
N GLY A 231 16.38 -12.92 8.51
CA GLY A 231 15.97 -11.68 9.16
C GLY A 231 14.82 -11.88 10.13
N PHE A 232 14.83 -11.11 11.22
CA PHE A 232 13.74 -11.02 12.20
C PHE A 232 13.29 -9.57 12.29
N VAL A 233 11.97 -9.33 12.33
CA VAL A 233 11.40 -8.01 12.50
C VAL A 233 10.39 -8.03 13.64
N TYR A 234 10.46 -7.00 14.47
CA TYR A 234 9.41 -6.61 15.41
C TYR A 234 8.93 -5.22 15.09
N GLN A 235 7.63 -5.03 15.07
CA GLN A 235 7.00 -3.73 14.88
C GLN A 235 5.81 -3.59 15.82
N ARG A 236 5.76 -2.47 16.55
CA ARG A 236 4.62 -2.07 17.35
C ARG A 236 4.06 -0.74 16.85
N THR A 237 2.74 -0.64 16.83
CA THR A 237 2.05 0.62 16.55
C THR A 237 0.92 0.81 17.55
N ASP A 238 0.83 2.02 18.10
CA ASP A 238 -0.28 2.47 18.94
C ASP A 238 -0.83 3.76 18.30
N SER A 239 -2.13 3.80 17.99
CA SER A 239 -2.79 5.02 17.50
C SER A 239 -4.04 5.34 18.31
N GLN A 240 -4.30 6.64 18.45
CA GLN A 240 -5.54 7.19 18.99
C GLN A 240 -6.03 8.26 18.04
N VAL A 241 -7.20 8.10 17.48
CA VAL A 241 -7.76 9.01 16.49
C VAL A 241 -9.18 9.37 16.89
N GLU A 242 -9.45 10.66 17.01
CA GLU A 242 -10.79 11.19 17.27
C GLU A 242 -11.54 11.42 15.95
N ASP A 243 -12.86 11.54 16.03
CA ASP A 243 -13.71 11.81 14.88
C ASP A 243 -14.30 13.22 14.94
N PRO A 244 -14.01 14.07 13.97
CA PRO A 244 -14.61 15.39 13.87
C PRO A 244 -16.10 15.38 13.50
N GLY A 245 -16.64 14.22 13.08
CA GLY A 245 -18.03 14.09 12.65
C GLY A 245 -18.33 14.68 11.28
N VAL A 246 -19.53 14.42 10.78
CA VAL A 246 -20.03 14.94 9.50
C VAL A 246 -20.36 16.42 9.63
N VAL A 247 -19.95 17.24 8.66
CA VAL A 247 -20.29 18.68 8.63
C VAL A 247 -21.81 18.88 8.57
N GLY A 248 -22.30 19.84 9.36
CA GLY A 248 -23.74 20.12 9.46
C GLY A 248 -24.52 19.23 10.41
N GLN A 249 -23.87 18.25 11.03
CA GLN A 249 -24.42 17.46 12.13
C GLN A 249 -23.81 17.89 13.48
N PRO A 250 -24.47 17.62 14.61
CA PRO A 250 -23.85 17.86 15.91
C PRO A 250 -22.53 17.10 16.03
N PRO A 251 -21.45 17.74 16.52
CA PRO A 251 -20.17 17.07 16.67
C PRO A 251 -20.31 15.89 17.65
N PRO A 252 -19.59 14.80 17.42
CA PRO A 252 -19.57 13.67 18.35
C PRO A 252 -18.92 14.10 19.67
N ARG A 253 -19.39 13.55 20.78
CA ARG A 253 -18.89 13.90 22.12
C ARG A 253 -17.70 13.05 22.54
N THR A 254 -17.63 11.82 22.07
CA THR A 254 -16.68 10.82 22.56
C THR A 254 -16.16 9.87 21.49
N ASP A 255 -16.38 10.17 20.22
CA ASP A 255 -15.97 9.29 19.14
C ASP A 255 -14.44 9.23 19.06
N ARG A 256 -13.89 8.05 19.33
CA ARG A 256 -12.45 7.79 19.34
C ARG A 256 -12.17 6.35 18.90
N PHE A 257 -11.10 6.17 18.17
CA PHE A 257 -10.61 4.89 17.70
C PHE A 257 -9.18 4.68 18.19
N ASP A 258 -9.02 3.74 19.13
CA ASP A 258 -7.72 3.37 19.68
C ASP A 258 -7.30 2.02 19.07
N LEU A 259 -6.10 1.97 18.49
CA LEU A 259 -5.54 0.77 17.88
C LEU A 259 -4.17 0.47 18.49
N ALA A 260 -3.92 -0.79 18.80
CA ALA A 260 -2.59 -1.27 19.14
C ALA A 260 -2.29 -2.57 18.40
N THR A 261 -1.11 -2.69 17.77
CA THR A 261 -0.69 -3.91 17.06
C THR A 261 0.76 -4.25 17.36
N ASP A 262 1.06 -5.54 17.44
CA ASP A 262 2.41 -6.11 17.49
C ASP A 262 2.57 -7.10 16.34
N LEU A 263 3.55 -6.87 15.46
CA LEU A 263 3.97 -7.78 14.39
C LEU A 263 5.34 -8.38 14.70
N TYR A 264 5.45 -9.68 14.53
CA TYR A 264 6.70 -10.44 14.62
C TYR A 264 6.88 -11.23 13.32
N THR A 265 8.05 -11.14 12.71
CA THR A 265 8.36 -11.93 11.51
C THR A 265 9.71 -12.60 11.61
N ALA A 266 9.82 -13.77 10.99
CA ALA A 266 11.08 -14.44 10.67
C ALA A 266 11.08 -14.74 9.18
N ARG A 267 12.10 -14.27 8.44
CA ARG A 267 12.18 -14.39 7.01
C ARG A 267 13.54 -14.89 6.58
N PHE A 268 13.54 -15.97 5.79
CA PHE A 268 14.70 -16.50 5.10
C PHE A 268 14.61 -16.16 3.63
N ASP A 269 15.64 -15.54 3.07
CA ASP A 269 15.77 -15.22 1.66
C ASP A 269 16.94 -15.98 1.04
N THR A 270 16.79 -16.47 -0.19
CA THR A 270 17.87 -17.04 -1.00
C THR A 270 17.88 -16.44 -2.40
N SER A 271 19.08 -16.19 -2.94
CA SER A 271 19.29 -15.59 -4.25
C SER A 271 20.49 -16.23 -4.96
N ARG A 272 20.38 -17.54 -5.27
CA ARG A 272 21.37 -18.29 -6.05
C ARG A 272 21.01 -18.24 -7.53
N ASP A 273 21.97 -18.43 -8.42
CA ASP A 273 21.74 -18.41 -9.88
C ASP A 273 20.65 -19.40 -10.34
N PHE A 274 20.48 -20.50 -9.60
CA PHE A 274 19.51 -21.55 -9.92
C PHE A 274 18.29 -21.59 -9.00
N LEU A 275 18.28 -20.85 -7.90
CA LEU A 275 17.21 -20.88 -6.91
C LEU A 275 17.06 -19.49 -6.27
N GLU A 276 15.90 -18.93 -6.41
CA GLU A 276 15.57 -17.63 -5.83
C GLU A 276 14.23 -17.71 -5.12
N GLY A 277 14.14 -17.09 -3.94
CA GLY A 277 12.89 -17.10 -3.21
C GLY A 277 13.03 -16.79 -1.73
N PHE A 278 11.94 -17.04 -1.01
CA PHE A 278 11.86 -16.78 0.42
C PHE A 278 10.96 -17.78 1.15
N SER A 279 11.17 -17.86 2.45
CA SER A 279 10.22 -18.43 3.42
C SER A 279 10.01 -17.44 4.55
N LEU A 280 8.78 -17.19 4.92
CA LEU A 280 8.36 -16.21 5.92
C LEU A 280 7.39 -16.85 6.90
N VAL A 281 7.62 -16.63 8.19
CA VAL A 281 6.64 -16.84 9.26
C VAL A 281 6.32 -15.48 9.86
N ALA A 282 5.05 -15.17 10.01
CA ALA A 282 4.62 -13.96 10.68
C ALA A 282 3.53 -14.25 11.70
N PHE A 283 3.53 -13.44 12.75
CA PHE A 283 2.58 -13.48 13.83
C PHE A 283 2.19 -12.03 14.16
N GLU A 284 0.90 -11.74 14.10
CA GLU A 284 0.37 -10.42 14.45
C GLU A 284 -0.75 -10.56 15.45
N ARG A 285 -0.71 -9.73 16.49
CA ARG A 285 -1.83 -9.53 17.39
C ARG A 285 -2.21 -8.07 17.43
N GLY A 286 -3.49 -7.79 17.66
CA GLY A 286 -3.93 -6.43 17.79
C GLY A 286 -5.18 -6.29 18.61
N THR A 287 -5.43 -5.06 19.04
CA THR A 287 -6.62 -4.65 19.76
C THR A 287 -7.16 -3.35 19.21
N ILE A 288 -8.47 -3.20 19.19
CA ILE A 288 -9.17 -1.97 18.88
C ILE A 288 -10.16 -1.68 20.00
N ASP A 289 -10.16 -0.44 20.47
CA ASP A 289 -11.25 0.14 21.24
C ASP A 289 -11.90 1.25 20.43
N TRP A 290 -13.08 0.99 19.92
CA TRP A 290 -13.86 1.95 19.15
C TRP A 290 -14.99 2.52 19.99
N TYR A 291 -14.84 3.76 20.41
CA TYR A 291 -15.85 4.53 21.12
C TYR A 291 -16.68 5.31 20.10
N GLN A 292 -18.00 5.19 20.16
CA GLN A 292 -18.89 5.90 19.27
C GLN A 292 -20.20 6.28 19.95
N ASP A 293 -20.60 7.53 19.80
CA ASP A 293 -21.90 8.02 20.24
C ASP A 293 -23.00 7.32 19.44
N GLY A 294 -23.98 6.77 20.13
CA GLY A 294 -25.10 6.06 19.51
C GLY A 294 -24.76 4.70 18.87
N LEU A 295 -23.59 4.11 19.15
CA LEU A 295 -23.18 2.80 18.62
C LEU A 295 -24.17 1.69 18.99
N CYS A 296 -24.72 1.72 20.21
CA CYS A 296 -25.70 0.77 20.68
C CYS A 296 -27.12 1.20 20.31
N ARG A 297 -27.69 0.60 19.29
CA ARG A 297 -29.05 0.89 18.81
C ARG A 297 -30.02 -0.21 19.26
N PRO A 298 -30.73 -0.01 20.39
CA PRO A 298 -31.77 -0.93 20.82
C PRO A 298 -32.97 -0.87 19.86
N PRO A 299 -33.84 -1.89 19.84
CA PRO A 299 -35.08 -1.84 19.09
C PRO A 299 -35.91 -0.59 19.43
N ALA A 300 -36.53 0.01 18.39
CA ALA A 300 -37.45 1.14 18.60
C ALA A 300 -38.53 0.79 19.66
N PRO A 301 -38.97 1.72 20.49
CA PRO A 301 -38.78 3.18 20.43
C PRO A 301 -37.59 3.75 21.23
N ARG A 302 -36.63 2.93 21.64
CA ARG A 302 -35.53 3.39 22.51
C ARG A 302 -34.50 4.18 21.67
N PRO A 303 -33.97 5.30 22.20
CA PRO A 303 -32.93 6.07 21.48
C PRO A 303 -31.61 5.28 21.41
N PRO A 304 -30.76 5.59 20.43
CA PRO A 304 -29.39 5.10 20.38
C PRO A 304 -28.63 5.49 21.66
N MET A 305 -27.74 4.61 22.11
CA MET A 305 -26.91 4.81 23.29
C MET A 305 -25.44 4.68 22.95
N ASP A 306 -24.60 5.42 23.66
CA ASP A 306 -23.17 5.40 23.48
C ASP A 306 -22.58 4.00 23.73
N GLY A 307 -21.68 3.57 22.88
CA GLY A 307 -21.07 2.25 22.94
C GLY A 307 -19.56 2.27 22.86
N ASN A 308 -18.97 1.15 23.24
CA ASN A 308 -17.59 0.80 22.96
C ASN A 308 -17.58 -0.58 22.31
N ALA A 309 -16.99 -0.67 21.11
CA ALA A 309 -16.69 -1.95 20.47
C ALA A 309 -15.23 -2.29 20.73
N HIS A 310 -15.01 -3.28 21.58
CA HIS A 310 -13.70 -3.85 21.84
C HIS A 310 -13.48 -5.03 20.91
N THR A 311 -12.37 -5.03 20.19
CA THR A 311 -11.98 -6.08 19.23
C THR A 311 -10.56 -6.53 19.53
N GLU A 312 -10.34 -7.84 19.51
CA GLU A 312 -9.03 -8.47 19.61
C GLU A 312 -8.85 -9.43 18.43
N TRP A 313 -7.62 -9.58 17.96
CA TRP A 313 -7.29 -10.58 16.94
C TRP A 313 -5.89 -11.12 17.10
N LEU A 314 -5.71 -12.31 16.50
CA LEU A 314 -4.47 -13.03 16.41
C LEU A 314 -4.36 -13.65 15.02
N ASN A 315 -3.34 -13.25 14.27
CA ASN A 315 -3.08 -13.80 12.95
C ASN A 315 -1.76 -14.55 12.94
N PHE A 316 -1.76 -15.67 12.26
CA PHE A 316 -0.55 -16.41 11.90
C PHE A 316 -0.47 -16.56 10.40
N SER A 317 0.70 -16.34 9.82
CA SER A 317 0.93 -16.63 8.41
C SER A 317 2.27 -17.34 8.20
N PHE A 318 2.23 -18.33 7.33
CA PHE A 318 3.41 -18.92 6.73
C PHE A 318 3.32 -18.71 5.23
N ARG A 319 4.36 -18.15 4.65
CA ARG A 319 4.44 -17.88 3.22
C ARG A 319 5.77 -18.32 2.67
N ASN A 320 5.76 -19.02 1.55
CA ASN A 320 6.97 -19.27 0.79
C ASN A 320 6.72 -19.12 -0.71
N PHE A 321 7.78 -18.82 -1.42
CA PHE A 321 7.79 -18.80 -2.87
C PHE A 321 9.21 -19.01 -3.36
N TYR A 322 9.38 -19.91 -4.33
CA TYR A 322 10.66 -20.21 -4.94
C TYR A 322 10.54 -20.33 -6.45
N ASP A 323 11.48 -19.68 -7.14
CA ASP A 323 11.76 -19.86 -8.56
C ASP A 323 13.02 -20.74 -8.68
N TRP A 324 12.92 -21.85 -9.36
CA TRP A 324 13.99 -22.83 -9.55
C TRP A 324 14.31 -22.98 -11.02
N ASN A 325 15.52 -22.58 -11.42
CA ASN A 325 16.07 -22.83 -12.77
C ASN A 325 16.53 -24.30 -12.85
N VAL A 326 15.79 -25.10 -13.59
CA VAL A 326 16.09 -26.53 -13.80
C VAL A 326 17.00 -26.79 -15.01
N GLY A 327 17.54 -25.73 -15.60
CA GLY A 327 18.41 -25.73 -16.76
C GLY A 327 17.71 -25.32 -18.05
N ALA A 328 18.52 -25.03 -19.09
CA ALA A 328 18.04 -24.62 -20.41
C ALA A 328 17.01 -23.48 -20.38
N ASP A 329 17.19 -22.49 -19.51
CA ASP A 329 16.31 -21.33 -19.37
C ASP A 329 14.85 -21.68 -18.92
N LEU A 330 14.62 -22.90 -18.42
CA LEU A 330 13.35 -23.33 -17.82
C LEU A 330 13.36 -23.07 -16.32
N TRP A 331 12.36 -22.32 -15.85
CA TRP A 331 12.13 -22.03 -14.44
C TRP A 331 10.84 -22.67 -13.96
N LEU A 332 10.95 -23.50 -12.92
CA LEU A 332 9.80 -24.01 -12.18
C LEU A 332 9.54 -23.08 -11.00
N ARG A 333 8.27 -22.86 -10.70
CA ARG A 333 7.81 -21.94 -9.66
C ARG A 333 6.93 -22.68 -8.68
N GLY A 334 7.16 -22.49 -7.40
CA GLY A 334 6.37 -23.13 -6.35
C GLY A 334 6.22 -22.24 -5.15
N GLY A 335 5.08 -22.34 -4.49
CA GLY A 335 4.81 -21.54 -3.29
C GLY A 335 3.69 -22.14 -2.46
N LEU A 336 3.61 -21.68 -1.21
CA LEU A 336 2.54 -22.02 -0.29
C LEU A 336 2.28 -20.80 0.61
N ASP A 337 1.05 -20.34 0.65
CA ASP A 337 0.56 -19.43 1.67
C ASP A 337 -0.38 -20.20 2.61
N LEU A 338 -0.15 -20.09 3.92
CA LEU A 338 -1.06 -20.50 4.98
C LEU A 338 -1.39 -19.25 5.78
N LEU A 339 -2.65 -18.88 5.81
CA LEU A 339 -3.17 -17.75 6.54
C LEU A 339 -4.16 -18.28 7.59
N HIS A 340 -3.94 -17.93 8.85
CA HIS A 340 -4.88 -18.22 9.94
C HIS A 340 -5.21 -16.91 10.63
N GLU A 341 -6.48 -16.59 10.64
CA GLU A 341 -7.05 -15.37 11.18
C GLU A 341 -8.02 -15.74 12.29
N ASP A 342 -7.84 -15.17 13.47
CA ASP A 342 -8.70 -15.37 14.63
C ASP A 342 -9.08 -13.99 15.20
N GLY A 343 -10.33 -13.82 15.58
CA GLY A 343 -10.76 -12.56 16.16
C GLY A 343 -12.08 -12.62 16.90
N GLU A 344 -12.20 -11.73 17.87
CA GLU A 344 -13.45 -11.47 18.54
C GLU A 344 -13.75 -9.97 18.63
N THR A 345 -15.03 -9.62 18.65
CA THR A 345 -15.49 -8.25 18.90
C THR A 345 -16.72 -8.25 19.80
N LYS A 346 -16.75 -7.31 20.74
CA LYS A 346 -17.86 -7.13 21.69
C LYS A 346 -18.22 -5.67 21.76
N THR A 347 -19.45 -5.32 21.38
CA THR A 347 -19.99 -3.97 21.57
C THR A 347 -20.68 -3.88 22.92
N ARG A 348 -20.18 -3.02 23.78
CA ARG A 348 -20.72 -2.78 25.12
C ARG A 348 -21.41 -1.41 25.17
N ASN A 349 -22.61 -1.37 25.75
CA ASN A 349 -23.30 -0.12 26.08
C ASN A 349 -22.61 0.56 27.25
N ARG A 350 -22.19 1.81 27.06
CA ARG A 350 -21.44 2.58 28.08
C ARG A 350 -22.31 3.06 29.24
N VAL A 351 -23.63 3.09 29.08
CA VAL A 351 -24.57 3.58 30.10
C VAL A 351 -24.98 2.45 31.06
N ASN A 352 -25.32 1.28 30.55
CA ASN A 352 -25.86 0.18 31.34
C ASN A 352 -25.01 -1.10 31.35
N GLY A 353 -23.86 -1.11 30.63
CA GLY A 353 -22.92 -2.22 30.57
C GLY A 353 -23.38 -3.46 29.77
N GLN A 354 -24.59 -3.43 29.19
CA GLN A 354 -25.07 -4.54 28.37
C GLN A 354 -24.21 -4.73 27.12
N VAL A 355 -24.12 -5.96 26.63
CA VAL A 355 -23.43 -6.34 25.42
C VAL A 355 -24.47 -6.68 24.33
N PRO A 356 -24.92 -5.69 23.54
CA PRO A 356 -25.95 -5.91 22.53
C PRO A 356 -25.43 -6.67 21.30
N PHE A 357 -24.13 -6.74 21.09
CA PHE A 357 -23.51 -7.44 19.97
C PHE A 357 -22.19 -8.06 20.41
N ALA A 358 -21.98 -9.30 20.02
CA ALA A 358 -20.69 -9.99 20.08
C ALA A 358 -20.56 -10.91 18.86
N ALA A 359 -19.36 -11.04 18.36
CA ALA A 359 -19.02 -11.98 17.29
C ALA A 359 -17.58 -12.46 17.50
N ASP A 360 -17.32 -13.71 17.23
CA ASP A 360 -16.02 -14.37 17.26
C ASP A 360 -15.92 -15.40 16.15
N GLY A 361 -14.71 -15.79 15.81
CA GLY A 361 -14.46 -16.86 14.85
C GLY A 361 -13.04 -16.86 14.31
N ASN A 362 -12.75 -17.92 13.61
CA ASN A 362 -11.48 -18.08 12.92
C ASN A 362 -11.66 -18.58 11.48
N LEU A 363 -10.69 -18.26 10.65
CA LEU A 363 -10.60 -18.67 9.26
C LEU A 363 -9.20 -19.18 8.98
N THR A 364 -9.10 -20.23 8.17
CA THR A 364 -7.81 -20.75 7.72
C THR A 364 -7.85 -20.96 6.22
N THR A 365 -6.88 -20.39 5.53
CA THR A 365 -6.68 -20.55 4.09
C THR A 365 -5.33 -21.23 3.85
N VAL A 366 -5.32 -22.31 3.08
CA VAL A 366 -4.12 -22.97 2.57
C VAL A 366 -4.10 -22.82 1.06
N ALA A 367 -3.09 -22.13 0.54
CA ALA A 367 -3.07 -21.72 -0.86
C ALA A 367 -1.74 -22.08 -1.56
N PRO A 368 -1.56 -23.36 -2.00
CA PRO A 368 -0.40 -23.76 -2.80
C PRO A 368 -0.43 -23.13 -4.20
N TYR A 369 0.76 -22.78 -4.71
CA TYR A 369 0.98 -22.31 -6.07
C TYR A 369 1.99 -23.19 -6.80
N VAL A 370 1.74 -23.44 -8.08
CA VAL A 370 2.69 -24.07 -9.00
C VAL A 370 2.65 -23.35 -10.33
N GLY A 371 3.82 -23.24 -10.98
CA GLY A 371 3.92 -22.59 -12.27
C GLY A 371 5.25 -22.89 -12.96
N ALA A 372 5.37 -22.39 -14.18
CA ALA A 372 6.60 -22.47 -14.96
C ALA A 372 6.73 -21.27 -15.89
N ARG A 373 7.94 -20.90 -16.20
CA ARG A 373 8.28 -19.98 -17.27
C ARG A 373 9.48 -20.46 -18.07
N TYR A 374 9.57 -20.06 -19.32
CA TYR A 374 10.68 -20.40 -20.18
C TYR A 374 11.18 -19.16 -20.93
N ASP A 375 12.49 -18.92 -20.90
CA ASP A 375 13.13 -17.78 -21.59
C ASP A 375 13.62 -18.20 -22.98
N PHE A 376 12.79 -18.00 -24.03
CA PHE A 376 13.16 -18.24 -25.41
C PHE A 376 14.04 -17.11 -25.93
N ARG A 377 15.32 -17.34 -26.15
CA ARG A 377 16.22 -16.40 -26.83
C ARG A 377 15.98 -16.46 -28.32
N LEU A 378 15.16 -15.55 -28.87
CA LEU A 378 14.84 -15.49 -30.29
C LEU A 378 16.04 -14.99 -31.10
N SER A 379 16.87 -14.13 -30.49
CA SER A 379 18.13 -13.62 -31.00
C SER A 379 18.96 -13.07 -29.84
N ASP A 380 20.15 -12.51 -30.14
CA ASP A 380 20.99 -11.82 -29.14
C ASP A 380 20.26 -10.62 -28.50
N ASP A 381 19.22 -10.10 -29.16
CA ASP A 381 18.51 -8.89 -28.77
C ASP A 381 17.12 -9.15 -28.17
N TRP A 382 16.49 -10.27 -28.51
CA TRP A 382 15.10 -10.53 -28.22
C TRP A 382 14.93 -11.79 -27.37
N THR A 383 14.25 -11.63 -26.25
CA THR A 383 13.83 -12.75 -25.40
C THR A 383 12.31 -12.76 -25.28
N LEU A 384 11.69 -13.90 -25.60
CA LEU A 384 10.27 -14.17 -25.41
C LEU A 384 10.10 -15.06 -24.19
N THR A 385 9.33 -14.61 -23.20
CA THR A 385 9.09 -15.39 -21.97
C THR A 385 7.61 -15.67 -21.80
N PRO A 386 7.10 -16.84 -22.19
CA PRO A 386 5.83 -17.34 -21.72
C PRO A 386 5.94 -17.80 -20.27
N SER A 387 4.91 -17.53 -19.48
CA SER A 387 4.73 -18.06 -18.13
C SER A 387 3.30 -18.52 -17.92
N VAL A 388 3.13 -19.59 -17.14
CA VAL A 388 1.83 -20.13 -16.72
C VAL A 388 1.91 -20.60 -15.29
N GLY A 389 0.80 -20.50 -14.57
CA GLY A 389 0.72 -21.02 -13.22
C GLY A 389 -0.72 -21.12 -12.73
N THR A 390 -0.87 -21.64 -11.53
CA THR A 390 -2.15 -21.66 -10.86
C THR A 390 -1.96 -21.77 -9.35
N ARG A 391 -2.82 -21.10 -8.61
CA ARG A 391 -2.97 -21.22 -7.17
C ARG A 391 -4.27 -21.93 -6.84
N GLY A 392 -4.19 -22.98 -6.03
CA GLY A 392 -5.37 -23.59 -5.43
C GLY A 392 -5.64 -22.96 -4.06
N TYR A 393 -6.90 -22.83 -3.69
CA TYR A 393 -7.32 -22.34 -2.37
C TYR A 393 -8.16 -23.41 -1.67
N PHE A 394 -7.77 -23.73 -0.45
CA PHE A 394 -8.48 -24.61 0.47
C PHE A 394 -8.81 -23.81 1.72
N HIS A 395 -10.09 -23.53 1.90
CA HIS A 395 -10.55 -22.66 2.97
C HIS A 395 -11.37 -23.43 4.01
N SER A 396 -11.25 -23.06 5.30
CA SER A 396 -11.91 -23.78 6.41
C SER A 396 -13.42 -23.62 6.45
N GLN A 397 -13.98 -22.58 5.82
CA GLN A 397 -15.39 -22.21 5.94
C GLN A 397 -16.09 -21.98 4.58
N TYR A 398 -15.34 -21.86 3.50
CA TYR A 398 -15.85 -21.56 2.15
C TYR A 398 -15.39 -22.62 1.16
N ASP A 399 -16.05 -22.68 0.02
CA ASP A 399 -15.66 -23.58 -1.05
C ASP A 399 -14.26 -23.25 -1.59
N GLY A 400 -13.56 -24.29 -2.04
CA GLY A 400 -12.24 -24.14 -2.63
C GLY A 400 -12.30 -23.47 -4.00
N GLU A 401 -11.28 -22.65 -4.29
CA GLU A 401 -11.16 -21.89 -5.53
C GLU A 401 -9.82 -22.14 -6.23
N TRP A 402 -9.76 -21.76 -7.51
CA TRP A 402 -8.56 -21.83 -8.33
C TRP A 402 -8.29 -20.47 -8.98
N ALA A 403 -7.04 -20.03 -8.94
CA ALA A 403 -6.57 -18.81 -9.57
C ALA A 403 -5.47 -19.10 -10.59
N PRO A 404 -5.82 -19.41 -11.85
CA PRO A 404 -4.83 -19.53 -12.92
C PRO A 404 -4.26 -18.18 -13.30
N ASP A 405 -3.01 -18.20 -13.76
CA ASP A 405 -2.33 -17.05 -14.37
C ASP A 405 -1.54 -17.51 -15.60
N ALA A 406 -1.46 -16.62 -16.59
CA ALA A 406 -0.65 -16.80 -17.78
C ALA A 406 -0.15 -15.45 -18.27
N ALA A 407 1.07 -15.40 -18.75
CA ALA A 407 1.61 -14.19 -19.36
C ALA A 407 2.56 -14.52 -20.51
N LEU A 408 2.73 -13.55 -21.38
CA LEU A 408 3.71 -13.54 -22.44
C LEU A 408 4.44 -12.21 -22.41
N THR A 409 5.75 -12.22 -22.23
CA THR A 409 6.56 -11.02 -22.30
C THR A 409 7.57 -11.13 -23.45
N LEU A 410 7.78 -10.01 -24.13
CA LEU A 410 8.78 -9.88 -25.19
C LEU A 410 9.72 -8.73 -24.78
N ASP A 411 10.95 -9.08 -24.48
CA ASP A 411 12.00 -8.13 -24.06
C ASP A 411 12.98 -7.86 -25.20
N TRP A 412 13.29 -6.58 -25.42
CA TRP A 412 14.32 -6.12 -26.35
C TRP A 412 15.44 -5.44 -25.59
N ARG A 413 16.52 -6.18 -25.30
CA ARG A 413 17.74 -5.69 -24.64
C ARG A 413 17.50 -4.92 -23.33
N GLY A 414 16.38 -5.17 -22.63
CA GLY A 414 15.97 -4.39 -21.47
C GLY A 414 15.51 -2.95 -21.78
N LYS A 415 15.56 -2.52 -23.05
CA LYS A 415 15.14 -1.17 -23.48
C LYS A 415 13.66 -1.07 -23.78
N ALA A 416 13.08 -2.15 -24.26
CA ALA A 416 11.64 -2.23 -24.48
C ALA A 416 11.12 -3.60 -24.03
N LYS A 417 9.97 -3.59 -23.41
CA LYS A 417 9.26 -4.81 -22.97
C LYS A 417 7.79 -4.69 -23.32
N ALA A 418 7.29 -5.55 -24.21
CA ALA A 418 5.86 -5.72 -24.42
C ALA A 418 5.36 -6.89 -23.60
N PHE A 419 4.12 -6.83 -23.14
CA PHE A 419 3.53 -7.89 -22.34
C PHE A 419 2.03 -8.06 -22.60
N ALA A 420 1.55 -9.28 -22.37
CA ALA A 420 0.14 -9.60 -22.23
C ALA A 420 -0.01 -10.55 -21.03
N THR A 421 -1.01 -10.33 -20.20
CA THR A 421 -1.25 -11.15 -19.01
C THR A 421 -2.73 -11.40 -18.83
N ALA A 422 -3.05 -12.61 -18.35
CA ALA A 422 -4.36 -13.02 -17.88
C ALA A 422 -4.19 -13.63 -16.49
N SER A 423 -4.93 -13.17 -15.51
CA SER A 423 -4.86 -13.71 -14.15
C SER A 423 -6.23 -13.70 -13.47
N ARG A 424 -6.43 -14.65 -12.57
CA ARG A 424 -7.61 -14.71 -11.71
C ARG A 424 -7.19 -14.45 -10.27
N GLY A 425 -7.83 -13.47 -9.61
CA GLY A 425 -7.75 -13.23 -8.18
C GLY A 425 -8.94 -13.89 -7.47
N VAL A 426 -8.71 -14.31 -6.24
CA VAL A 426 -9.74 -14.83 -5.34
C VAL A 426 -9.61 -14.08 -4.02
N HIS A 427 -10.72 -13.71 -3.42
CA HIS A 427 -10.75 -13.06 -2.11
C HIS A 427 -11.91 -13.57 -1.26
N TYR A 428 -11.61 -14.03 -0.03
CA TYR A 428 -12.59 -14.62 0.86
C TYR A 428 -13.15 -13.60 1.86
N PRO A 429 -14.45 -13.72 2.23
CA PRO A 429 -15.04 -12.87 3.27
C PRO A 429 -14.38 -13.12 4.63
N GLY A 430 -14.04 -12.05 5.37
CA GLY A 430 -13.47 -12.12 6.71
C GLY A 430 -14.48 -12.56 7.79
N VAL A 431 -13.98 -12.82 9.00
CA VAL A 431 -14.76 -13.30 10.16
C VAL A 431 -15.98 -12.41 10.45
N TYR A 432 -15.80 -11.11 10.52
CA TYR A 432 -16.90 -10.17 10.78
C TYR A 432 -17.94 -10.16 9.65
N THR A 433 -17.49 -10.18 8.40
CA THR A 433 -18.40 -10.18 7.24
C THR A 433 -19.34 -11.39 7.29
N ARG A 434 -18.81 -12.56 7.64
CA ARG A 434 -19.59 -13.78 7.85
C ARG A 434 -20.53 -13.68 9.05
N ALA A 435 -20.04 -13.17 10.17
CA ALA A 435 -20.83 -13.06 11.41
C ALA A 435 -22.07 -12.14 11.27
N VAL A 436 -21.97 -11.10 10.43
CA VAL A 436 -23.06 -10.14 10.17
C VAL A 436 -23.67 -10.27 8.78
N ALA A 437 -23.42 -11.39 8.09
CA ALA A 437 -24.13 -11.71 6.85
C ALA A 437 -25.65 -11.77 7.07
N ALA A 438 -26.42 -11.47 6.03
CA ALA A 438 -27.86 -11.64 6.08
C ALA A 438 -28.20 -13.11 6.40
N ASP A 439 -29.21 -13.37 7.24
CA ASP A 439 -29.54 -14.72 7.71
C ASP A 439 -29.70 -15.73 6.57
N TYR A 440 -30.26 -15.27 5.44
CA TYR A 440 -30.43 -16.11 4.24
C TYR A 440 -29.14 -16.29 3.42
N ALA A 441 -28.10 -15.52 3.68
CA ALA A 441 -26.83 -15.53 2.94
C ALA A 441 -25.64 -16.04 3.77
N ARG A 442 -25.84 -16.28 5.08
CA ARG A 442 -24.73 -16.63 5.99
C ARG A 442 -23.97 -17.87 5.57
N ASP A 443 -24.69 -18.90 5.12
CA ASP A 443 -24.13 -20.18 4.70
C ASP A 443 -23.90 -20.26 3.19
N THR A 444 -24.16 -19.16 2.46
CA THR A 444 -24.05 -19.07 0.99
C THR A 444 -23.19 -17.91 0.52
N LEU A 445 -22.42 -17.29 1.44
CA LEU A 445 -21.40 -16.33 1.03
C LEU A 445 -20.30 -17.09 0.30
N ASP A 446 -19.99 -16.61 -0.92
CA ASP A 446 -18.91 -17.13 -1.76
C ASP A 446 -17.73 -16.18 -1.77
N ALA A 447 -16.57 -16.69 -2.19
CA ALA A 447 -15.42 -15.87 -2.49
C ALA A 447 -15.74 -14.87 -3.61
N GLU A 448 -15.21 -13.66 -3.47
CA GLU A 448 -15.15 -12.71 -4.58
C GLU A 448 -14.09 -13.17 -5.57
N VAL A 449 -14.36 -13.05 -6.86
CA VAL A 449 -13.44 -13.49 -7.92
C VAL A 449 -13.24 -12.37 -8.92
N MET A 450 -11.98 -12.09 -9.26
CA MET A 450 -11.60 -11.13 -10.28
C MET A 450 -10.89 -11.81 -11.44
N ASN A 451 -11.44 -11.71 -12.65
CA ASN A 451 -10.74 -12.04 -13.87
C ASN A 451 -10.12 -10.76 -14.44
N TYR A 452 -8.83 -10.81 -14.66
CA TYR A 452 -8.03 -9.68 -15.12
C TYR A 452 -7.31 -10.02 -16.42
N LEU A 453 -7.40 -9.09 -17.39
CA LEU A 453 -6.67 -9.14 -18.64
C LEU A 453 -5.95 -7.82 -18.83
N ALA A 454 -4.69 -7.85 -19.23
CA ALA A 454 -3.97 -6.63 -19.60
C ALA A 454 -2.95 -6.91 -20.70
N GLY A 455 -2.61 -5.84 -21.42
CA GLY A 455 -1.52 -5.83 -22.36
C GLY A 455 -0.94 -4.43 -22.46
N GLY A 456 0.36 -4.36 -22.69
CA GLY A 456 1.04 -3.07 -22.71
C GLY A 456 2.48 -3.15 -23.16
N ALA A 457 3.14 -2.00 -23.13
CA ALA A 457 4.55 -1.92 -23.43
C ALA A 457 5.23 -0.85 -22.57
N LYS A 458 6.39 -1.20 -22.03
CA LYS A 458 7.35 -0.26 -21.44
C LYS A 458 8.48 -0.03 -22.43
N VAL A 459 8.86 1.22 -22.67
CA VAL A 459 9.91 1.60 -23.59
C VAL A 459 10.77 2.68 -22.97
N ALA A 460 12.08 2.44 -22.89
CA ALA A 460 13.08 3.48 -22.71
C ALA A 460 13.35 4.10 -24.09
N LEU A 461 12.76 5.28 -24.36
CA LEU A 461 12.91 5.96 -25.65
C LEU A 461 14.35 6.44 -25.88
N ASP A 462 14.98 6.86 -24.81
CA ASP A 462 16.40 7.16 -24.69
C ASP A 462 16.87 6.96 -23.25
N GLU A 463 18.06 7.42 -22.89
CA GLU A 463 18.61 7.32 -21.53
C GLU A 463 17.88 8.22 -20.52
N SER A 464 17.04 9.15 -21.01
CA SER A 464 16.36 10.15 -20.20
C SER A 464 14.85 9.97 -20.10
N LEU A 465 14.22 9.12 -20.92
CA LEU A 465 12.76 9.03 -21.01
C LEU A 465 12.25 7.59 -21.06
N ASP A 466 11.55 7.18 -20.00
CA ASP A 466 10.80 5.92 -19.91
C ASP A 466 9.30 6.18 -20.06
N VAL A 467 8.61 5.34 -20.82
CA VAL A 467 7.16 5.37 -20.99
C VAL A 467 6.58 3.98 -20.80
N LEU A 468 5.50 3.86 -20.07
CA LEU A 468 4.68 2.65 -19.97
C LEU A 468 3.25 2.97 -20.41
N ALA A 469 2.71 2.13 -21.27
CA ALA A 469 1.30 2.16 -21.67
C ALA A 469 0.67 0.80 -21.42
N THR A 470 -0.50 0.77 -20.77
CA THR A 470 -1.24 -0.44 -20.44
C THR A 470 -2.71 -0.27 -20.79
N VAL A 471 -3.29 -1.27 -21.40
CA VAL A 471 -4.75 -1.46 -21.53
C VAL A 471 -5.14 -2.62 -20.63
N PHE A 472 -6.17 -2.45 -19.83
CA PHE A 472 -6.63 -3.49 -18.91
C PHE A 472 -8.14 -3.67 -18.93
N HIS A 473 -8.57 -4.87 -18.60
CA HIS A 473 -9.98 -5.23 -18.37
C HIS A 473 -10.10 -6.02 -17.07
N THR A 474 -11.09 -5.68 -16.26
CA THR A 474 -11.43 -6.35 -15.00
C THR A 474 -12.87 -6.81 -15.01
N ASP A 475 -13.12 -8.06 -14.60
CA ASP A 475 -14.46 -8.61 -14.36
C ASP A 475 -14.48 -9.22 -12.95
N VAL A 476 -15.09 -8.51 -11.99
CA VAL A 476 -15.26 -8.96 -10.61
C VAL A 476 -16.65 -9.57 -10.46
N GLN A 477 -16.71 -10.76 -9.93
CA GLN A 477 -17.92 -11.56 -9.70
C GLN A 477 -18.09 -11.82 -8.21
N ASN A 478 -19.31 -12.10 -7.78
CA ASN A 478 -19.68 -12.39 -6.38
C ASN A 478 -19.28 -11.29 -5.42
N ARG A 479 -19.20 -10.03 -5.86
CA ARG A 479 -18.80 -8.92 -5.01
C ARG A 479 -19.71 -8.83 -3.80
N ILE A 480 -19.10 -8.70 -2.63
CA ILE A 480 -19.83 -8.60 -1.38
C ILE A 480 -20.27 -7.17 -1.17
N ASP A 481 -21.57 -7.01 -0.98
CA ASP A 481 -22.18 -5.72 -0.69
C ASP A 481 -22.97 -5.77 0.62
N ARG A 482 -23.17 -4.61 1.23
CA ARG A 482 -23.94 -4.47 2.45
C ARG A 482 -25.38 -4.08 2.14
N THR A 483 -26.30 -4.84 2.68
CA THR A 483 -27.72 -4.56 2.63
C THR A 483 -28.25 -4.16 4.03
N ALA A 484 -29.50 -3.70 4.12
CA ALA A 484 -30.16 -3.45 5.41
C ALA A 484 -30.24 -4.71 6.31
N ARG A 485 -30.07 -5.91 5.74
CA ARG A 485 -30.16 -7.19 6.45
C ARG A 485 -28.79 -7.82 6.76
N GLY A 486 -27.70 -7.23 6.28
CA GLY A 486 -26.36 -7.76 6.42
C GLY A 486 -25.59 -7.87 5.08
N TYR A 487 -24.46 -8.53 5.08
CA TYR A 487 -23.66 -8.74 3.89
C TYR A 487 -24.21 -9.89 3.02
N VAL A 488 -24.09 -9.72 1.71
CA VAL A 488 -24.51 -10.69 0.68
C VAL A 488 -23.58 -10.57 -0.52
N ASN A 489 -23.43 -11.61 -1.33
CA ASN A 489 -22.86 -11.49 -2.67
C ASN A 489 -23.90 -10.85 -3.58
N ALA A 490 -23.80 -9.56 -3.84
CA ALA A 490 -24.86 -8.76 -4.46
C ALA A 490 -24.59 -8.34 -5.90
N GLY A 491 -23.45 -8.68 -6.47
CA GLY A 491 -23.20 -8.22 -7.82
C GLY A 491 -21.82 -8.46 -8.36
N GLY A 492 -21.48 -7.69 -9.37
CA GLY A 492 -20.19 -7.70 -10.02
C GLY A 492 -19.80 -6.31 -10.50
N MET A 493 -18.56 -6.16 -10.89
CA MET A 493 -18.04 -4.95 -11.49
C MET A 493 -17.25 -5.32 -12.74
N ARG A 494 -17.53 -4.63 -13.84
CA ARG A 494 -16.70 -4.69 -15.04
C ARG A 494 -16.18 -3.33 -15.36
N ALA A 495 -14.89 -3.26 -15.70
CA ALA A 495 -14.28 -2.02 -16.13
C ALA A 495 -13.16 -2.29 -17.14
N THR A 496 -13.08 -1.42 -18.15
CA THR A 496 -11.97 -1.39 -19.10
C THR A 496 -11.26 -0.06 -18.97
N GLY A 497 -9.94 -0.07 -18.99
CA GLY A 497 -9.16 1.15 -18.83
C GLY A 497 -7.87 1.19 -19.61
N VAL A 498 -7.32 2.39 -19.68
CA VAL A 498 -6.01 2.69 -20.26
C VAL A 498 -5.21 3.47 -19.23
N GLU A 499 -3.96 3.10 -19.07
CA GLU A 499 -3.00 3.76 -18.19
C GLU A 499 -1.74 4.12 -18.96
N LEU A 500 -1.30 5.36 -18.80
CA LEU A 500 -0.07 5.89 -19.36
C LEU A 500 0.76 6.46 -18.23
N SER A 501 2.06 6.19 -18.24
CA SER A 501 3.02 6.84 -17.35
C SER A 501 4.29 7.16 -18.10
N ALA A 502 4.93 8.23 -17.68
CA ALA A 502 6.19 8.68 -18.24
C ALA A 502 7.10 9.21 -17.13
N HIS A 503 8.38 8.89 -17.25
CA HIS A 503 9.44 9.40 -16.38
C HIS A 503 10.51 10.01 -17.27
N TRP A 504 10.82 11.29 -17.03
CA TRP A 504 11.71 12.05 -17.88
C TRP A 504 12.78 12.80 -17.09
N TRP A 505 14.03 12.61 -17.46
CA TRP A 505 15.21 13.26 -16.90
C TRP A 505 15.88 14.14 -17.99
N PRO A 506 15.30 15.30 -18.33
CA PRO A 506 15.85 16.15 -19.38
C PRO A 506 17.23 16.69 -19.06
N MET A 507 17.60 16.72 -17.79
CA MET A 507 18.88 17.18 -17.26
C MET A 507 19.21 16.38 -15.99
N ASP A 508 20.49 16.29 -15.60
CA ASP A 508 20.94 15.53 -14.43
C ASP A 508 20.30 16.02 -13.10
N ASP A 509 19.90 17.29 -13.07
CA ASP A 509 19.32 17.96 -11.91
C ASP A 509 17.80 18.11 -11.96
N LEU A 510 17.14 17.67 -13.05
CA LEU A 510 15.68 17.75 -13.21
C LEU A 510 15.09 16.38 -13.55
N ALA A 511 14.16 15.95 -12.74
CA ALA A 511 13.38 14.75 -12.99
C ALA A 511 11.89 15.05 -12.94
N LEU A 512 11.17 14.56 -13.92
CA LEU A 512 9.75 14.77 -14.12
C LEU A 512 9.04 13.41 -14.21
N PHE A 513 7.79 13.39 -13.79
CA PHE A 513 6.90 12.25 -14.02
C PHE A 513 5.52 12.72 -14.41
N ALA A 514 4.79 11.89 -15.13
CA ALA A 514 3.38 12.07 -15.44
C ALA A 514 2.69 10.71 -15.50
N GLY A 515 1.46 10.65 -15.02
CA GLY A 515 0.60 9.47 -15.10
C GLY A 515 -0.83 9.88 -15.45
N LEU A 516 -1.48 9.11 -16.31
CA LEU A 516 -2.87 9.31 -16.70
C LEU A 516 -3.57 7.95 -16.71
N THR A 517 -4.70 7.86 -16.05
CA THR A 517 -5.55 6.67 -16.07
C THR A 517 -6.95 7.05 -16.50
N TYR A 518 -7.47 6.34 -17.49
CA TYR A 518 -8.87 6.34 -17.87
C TYR A 518 -9.49 5.00 -17.54
N THR A 519 -10.60 4.99 -16.81
CA THR A 519 -11.35 3.77 -16.48
C THR A 519 -12.81 3.96 -16.83
N ASN A 520 -13.35 3.08 -17.65
CA ASN A 520 -14.75 3.06 -18.03
C ASN A 520 -15.46 1.88 -17.35
N PRO A 521 -16.22 2.11 -16.26
CA PRO A 521 -17.08 1.09 -15.69
C PRO A 521 -18.21 0.76 -16.67
N GLU A 522 -18.44 -0.52 -16.93
CA GLU A 522 -19.50 -1.02 -17.82
C GLU A 522 -20.82 -1.23 -17.06
N THR A 523 -20.76 -1.19 -15.74
CA THR A 523 -21.89 -1.33 -14.82
C THR A 523 -22.29 0.03 -14.23
N ALA A 524 -23.31 0.06 -13.37
CA ALA A 524 -23.72 1.24 -12.61
C ALA A 524 -22.54 1.91 -11.88
N PRO A 525 -22.66 3.16 -11.41
CA PRO A 525 -21.58 3.84 -10.71
C PRO A 525 -20.95 2.96 -9.63
N VAL A 526 -19.65 2.77 -9.71
CA VAL A 526 -18.86 2.02 -8.74
C VAL A 526 -18.28 2.98 -7.71
N SER A 527 -18.42 2.66 -6.43
CA SER A 527 -17.82 3.46 -5.35
C SER A 527 -16.30 3.56 -5.53
N ARG A 528 -15.76 4.75 -5.38
CA ARG A 528 -14.31 5.03 -5.41
C ARG A 528 -13.61 4.76 -6.75
N LEU A 529 -14.35 4.70 -7.85
CA LEU A 529 -13.80 4.54 -9.19
C LEU A 529 -14.09 5.79 -10.03
N PRO A 530 -13.17 6.77 -10.08
CA PRO A 530 -13.27 7.90 -10.99
C PRO A 530 -13.00 7.46 -12.43
N ARG A 531 -13.54 8.17 -13.41
CA ARG A 531 -13.25 7.89 -14.83
C ARG A 531 -11.84 8.32 -15.22
N TRP A 532 -11.39 9.47 -14.71
CA TRP A 532 -10.08 10.00 -14.99
C TRP A 532 -9.31 10.24 -13.69
N THR A 533 -8.06 9.84 -13.69
CA THR A 533 -7.07 10.31 -12.72
C THR A 533 -5.82 10.72 -13.48
N ALA A 534 -5.21 11.83 -13.05
CA ALA A 534 -3.93 12.25 -13.58
C ALA A 534 -3.01 12.66 -12.44
N THR A 535 -1.75 12.34 -12.58
CA THR A 535 -0.68 12.76 -11.66
C THR A 535 0.46 13.35 -12.46
N ALA A 536 1.07 14.39 -11.98
CA ALA A 536 2.26 14.94 -12.60
C ALA A 536 3.10 15.65 -11.56
N GLY A 537 4.40 15.71 -11.79
CA GLY A 537 5.28 16.46 -10.91
C GLY A 537 6.75 16.29 -11.28
N GLY A 538 7.58 16.85 -10.44
CA GLY A 538 9.02 16.72 -10.62
C GLY A 538 9.79 17.28 -9.45
N THR A 539 11.08 17.04 -9.48
CA THR A 539 12.04 17.66 -8.57
C THR A 539 13.17 18.27 -9.37
N TRP A 540 13.49 19.50 -9.05
CA TRP A 540 14.58 20.24 -9.65
C TRP A 540 15.61 20.64 -8.58
N THR A 541 16.85 20.23 -8.76
CA THR A 541 17.99 20.74 -7.99
C THR A 541 18.46 22.03 -8.64
N ILE A 542 17.81 23.16 -8.27
CA ILE A 542 18.05 24.48 -8.88
C ILE A 542 19.50 24.91 -8.72
N CYS A 543 20.08 24.58 -7.57
CA CYS A 543 21.50 24.80 -7.26
C CYS A 543 21.88 23.88 -6.10
N PRO A 544 23.16 23.79 -5.71
CA PRO A 544 23.61 22.94 -4.59
C PRO A 544 22.90 23.23 -3.26
N TYR A 545 22.33 24.42 -3.11
CA TYR A 545 21.67 24.87 -1.89
C TYR A 545 20.14 24.75 -1.93
N LEU A 546 19.53 24.40 -3.06
CA LEU A 546 18.07 24.41 -3.18
C LEU A 546 17.54 23.32 -4.11
N LYS A 547 16.70 22.46 -3.54
CA LYS A 547 15.89 21.49 -4.25
C LYS A 547 14.43 21.91 -4.20
N TRP A 548 13.76 21.95 -5.33
CA TRP A 548 12.34 22.24 -5.44
C TRP A 548 11.58 21.03 -5.97
N THR A 549 10.56 20.60 -5.26
CA THR A 549 9.61 19.57 -5.69
C THR A 549 8.24 20.21 -5.87
N LEU A 550 7.60 19.90 -6.98
CA LEU A 550 6.21 20.26 -7.28
C LEU A 550 5.49 19.00 -7.73
N ASP A 551 4.32 18.74 -7.19
CA ASP A 551 3.48 17.62 -7.62
C ASP A 551 2.00 18.01 -7.62
N GLY A 552 1.23 17.35 -8.49
CA GLY A 552 -0.19 17.52 -8.60
C GLY A 552 -0.92 16.20 -8.85
N GLN A 553 -2.13 16.13 -8.34
CA GLN A 553 -3.06 15.03 -8.57
C GLN A 553 -4.42 15.60 -8.98
N PHE A 554 -4.91 15.13 -10.13
CA PHE A 554 -6.29 15.35 -10.54
C PHE A 554 -7.09 14.05 -10.36
N ILE A 555 -8.25 14.15 -9.74
CA ILE A 555 -9.24 13.07 -9.61
C ILE A 555 -10.55 13.61 -10.16
N ASP A 556 -11.11 12.92 -11.16
CA ASP A 556 -12.43 13.22 -11.72
C ASP A 556 -13.52 12.91 -10.69
N ARG A 557 -14.75 13.32 -10.98
CA ARG A 557 -15.93 12.99 -10.19
C ARG A 557 -16.00 11.50 -9.92
N MET A 558 -16.25 11.15 -8.69
CA MET A 558 -16.43 9.77 -8.26
C MET A 558 -17.59 9.66 -7.28
N TYR A 559 -18.00 8.45 -6.99
CA TYR A 559 -19.10 8.18 -6.06
C TYR A 559 -18.53 7.53 -4.79
N ALA A 560 -19.16 7.82 -3.66
CA ALA A 560 -18.87 7.16 -2.40
C ALA A 560 -20.13 6.99 -1.58
N TYR A 561 -20.19 5.98 -0.74
CA TYR A 561 -21.29 5.83 0.21
C TYR A 561 -21.30 6.98 1.22
N SER A 562 -22.47 7.60 1.40
CA SER A 562 -22.62 8.84 2.16
C SER A 562 -22.65 8.64 3.67
N VAL A 563 -22.73 7.42 4.17
CA VAL A 563 -23.04 7.18 5.57
C VAL A 563 -22.03 6.27 6.21
N ARG A 564 -21.49 6.78 7.29
CA ARG A 564 -20.68 6.04 8.25
C ARG A 564 -21.46 4.90 8.90
N ASP A 565 -22.76 5.08 9.09
CA ASP A 565 -23.68 4.10 9.60
C ASP A 565 -24.62 3.60 8.50
N SER A 566 -24.19 2.58 7.84
CA SER A 566 -24.75 1.96 6.66
C SER A 566 -26.13 1.29 6.84
N ARG A 567 -26.81 1.51 7.94
CA ARG A 567 -28.18 1.00 8.11
C ARG A 567 -29.25 1.90 7.48
N GLU A 568 -28.92 3.13 7.13
CA GLU A 568 -29.91 4.13 6.72
C GLU A 568 -29.85 4.55 5.26
N SER A 569 -28.73 4.41 4.55
CA SER A 569 -28.74 4.60 3.10
C SER A 569 -27.60 3.85 2.41
N SER A 570 -27.95 3.15 1.36
CA SER A 570 -27.04 2.59 0.36
C SER A 570 -26.74 3.59 -0.76
N ASP A 571 -27.07 4.88 -0.58
CA ASP A 571 -26.99 5.86 -1.64
C ASP A 571 -25.54 6.29 -1.88
N LEU A 572 -25.13 6.17 -3.13
CA LEU A 572 -23.88 6.71 -3.60
C LEU A 572 -24.03 8.23 -3.78
N VAL A 573 -23.19 8.99 -3.12
CA VAL A 573 -23.08 10.44 -3.24
C VAL A 573 -21.91 10.77 -4.16
N GLU A 574 -22.12 11.75 -5.04
CA GLU A 574 -21.07 12.26 -5.91
C GLU A 574 -20.08 13.12 -5.11
N LEU A 575 -18.81 12.78 -5.20
CA LEU A 575 -17.68 13.61 -4.81
C LEU A 575 -17.18 14.37 -6.03
N LYS A 576 -17.03 15.68 -5.88
CA LYS A 576 -16.63 16.57 -6.97
C LYS A 576 -15.19 16.29 -7.42
N GLU A 577 -14.92 16.56 -8.70
CA GLU A 577 -13.57 16.55 -9.23
C GLU A 577 -12.63 17.49 -8.47
N GLY A 578 -11.36 17.14 -8.35
CA GLY A 578 -10.37 17.91 -7.63
C GLY A 578 -8.99 17.88 -8.29
N LEU A 579 -8.34 19.06 -8.33
CA LEU A 579 -6.92 19.18 -8.61
C LEU A 579 -6.22 19.65 -7.32
N LEU A 580 -5.36 18.81 -6.79
CA LEU A 580 -4.52 19.12 -5.64
C LEU A 580 -3.10 19.37 -6.13
N VAL A 581 -2.50 20.46 -5.67
CA VAL A 581 -1.13 20.82 -6.00
C VAL A 581 -0.34 20.98 -4.70
N ASN A 582 0.83 20.36 -4.63
CA ASN A 582 1.71 20.40 -3.48
C ASN A 582 3.09 20.87 -3.90
N THR A 583 3.81 21.52 -2.99
CA THR A 583 5.17 21.96 -3.25
C THR A 583 6.06 21.79 -2.03
N ARG A 584 7.35 21.55 -2.27
CA ARG A 584 8.35 21.40 -1.22
C ARG A 584 9.68 22.03 -1.66
N LEU A 585 10.23 22.87 -0.80
CA LEU A 585 11.55 23.45 -0.94
C LEU A 585 12.46 22.87 0.12
N ALA A 586 13.62 22.35 -0.27
CA ALA A 586 14.57 21.75 0.62
C ALA A 586 15.98 22.32 0.40
N VAL A 587 16.68 22.53 1.50
CA VAL A 587 18.09 22.96 1.55
C VAL A 587 18.91 21.76 2.04
N PRO A 588 19.78 21.17 1.20
CA PRO A 588 20.75 20.18 1.66
C PRO A 588 21.72 20.78 2.67
N LEU A 589 21.83 20.21 3.85
CA LEU A 589 22.63 20.78 4.95
C LEU A 589 24.11 20.67 4.69
N GLU A 590 24.56 19.65 3.98
CA GLU A 590 25.94 19.46 3.51
C GLU A 590 26.43 20.61 2.62
N SER A 591 25.52 21.31 1.95
CA SER A 591 25.85 22.48 1.16
C SER A 591 26.18 23.72 2.02
N LEU A 592 25.70 23.74 3.25
CA LEU A 592 25.93 24.84 4.20
C LEU A 592 27.17 24.60 5.07
N THR A 593 27.39 23.33 5.46
CA THR A 593 28.53 22.93 6.26
C THR A 593 28.83 21.43 6.11
N SER A 594 30.09 21.06 6.04
CA SER A 594 30.51 19.65 5.97
C SER A 594 30.22 18.85 7.25
N ALA A 595 29.90 19.53 8.36
CA ALA A 595 29.60 18.90 9.65
C ALA A 595 28.20 18.32 9.73
N LEU A 596 27.27 18.75 8.86
CA LEU A 596 25.87 18.30 8.86
C LEU A 596 25.54 17.59 7.54
N ARG A 597 24.82 16.49 7.64
CA ARG A 597 24.23 15.80 6.49
C ARG A 597 22.72 15.74 6.63
N GLY A 598 22.02 15.81 5.51
CA GLY A 598 20.57 15.77 5.50
C GLY A 598 19.95 17.01 4.87
N GLU A 599 18.78 17.42 5.31
CA GLU A 599 18.07 18.55 4.71
C GLU A 599 17.21 19.30 5.74
N ALA A 600 17.01 20.59 5.52
CA ALA A 600 15.94 21.39 6.10
C ALA A 600 14.93 21.71 5.00
N PHE A 601 13.63 21.73 5.30
CA PHE A 601 12.62 21.92 4.28
C PHE A 601 11.37 22.67 4.76
N VAL A 602 10.66 23.23 3.79
CA VAL A 602 9.28 23.72 3.92
C VAL A 602 8.43 23.00 2.87
N ALA A 603 7.27 22.51 3.27
CA ALA A 603 6.30 21.90 2.37
C ALA A 603 4.93 22.56 2.53
N LEU A 604 4.24 22.74 1.41
CA LEU A 604 2.85 23.22 1.34
C LEU A 604 2.03 22.16 0.60
N GLU A 605 0.97 21.68 1.21
CA GLU A 605 -0.01 20.80 0.58
C GLU A 605 -1.29 21.57 0.30
N ASN A 606 -2.01 21.19 -0.76
CA ASN A 606 -3.18 21.90 -1.26
C ASN A 606 -2.91 23.39 -1.50
N LEU A 607 -1.86 23.69 -2.26
CA LEU A 607 -1.39 25.07 -2.54
C LEU A 607 -2.49 25.96 -3.16
N THR A 608 -3.46 25.38 -3.84
CA THR A 608 -4.59 26.08 -4.47
C THR A 608 -5.73 26.38 -3.51
N ASP A 609 -5.60 26.03 -2.24
CA ASP A 609 -6.62 26.19 -1.18
C ASP A 609 -8.00 25.68 -1.61
N ARG A 610 -7.99 24.50 -2.24
CA ARG A 610 -9.22 23.93 -2.76
C ARG A 610 -10.01 23.23 -1.66
N ASP A 611 -11.31 23.46 -1.62
CA ASP A 611 -12.26 22.67 -0.84
C ASP A 611 -12.48 21.32 -1.53
N TYR A 612 -12.19 20.22 -0.85
CA TYR A 612 -12.38 18.87 -1.36
C TYR A 612 -12.64 17.86 -0.24
N GLU A 613 -13.21 16.73 -0.62
CA GLU A 613 -13.51 15.63 0.28
C GLU A 613 -13.07 14.31 -0.36
N TYR A 614 -12.45 13.46 0.44
CA TYR A 614 -12.28 12.06 0.08
C TYR A 614 -13.42 11.19 0.62
N TYR A 615 -14.13 11.66 1.64
CA TYR A 615 -15.28 10.99 2.24
C TYR A 615 -16.41 12.00 2.42
N PRO A 616 -17.65 11.67 1.97
CA PRO A 616 -18.77 12.61 2.01
C PRO A 616 -19.01 13.21 3.40
N GLY A 617 -19.07 14.55 3.47
CA GLY A 617 -19.26 15.30 4.72
C GLY A 617 -18.03 15.43 5.61
N TYR A 618 -16.86 15.01 5.12
CA TYR A 618 -15.58 15.17 5.79
C TYR A 618 -14.62 16.00 4.92
N PRO A 619 -14.78 17.33 4.91
CA PRO A 619 -13.90 18.20 4.15
C PRO A 619 -12.47 18.05 4.65
N MET A 620 -11.56 18.00 3.70
CA MET A 620 -10.13 18.04 3.95
C MET A 620 -9.69 19.47 4.24
N ASP A 621 -8.54 19.59 4.88
CA ASP A 621 -7.96 20.88 5.20
C ASP A 621 -7.64 21.68 3.92
N GLY A 622 -7.74 23.01 3.99
CA GLY A 622 -7.21 23.93 3.01
C GLY A 622 -5.68 23.85 2.94
N ILE A 623 -4.99 24.95 2.73
CA ILE A 623 -3.51 24.95 2.68
C ILE A 623 -2.94 24.42 4.00
N MET A 624 -2.21 23.31 3.91
CA MET A 624 -1.40 22.75 5.00
C MET A 624 0.06 23.11 4.79
N TRP A 625 0.72 23.56 5.85
CA TRP A 625 2.15 23.86 5.80
C TRP A 625 2.92 23.03 6.81
N TYR A 626 4.16 22.69 6.44
CA TYR A 626 5.10 21.94 7.26
C TYR A 626 6.48 22.58 7.16
N VAL A 627 7.18 22.62 8.28
CA VAL A 627 8.61 22.99 8.36
C VAL A 627 9.32 21.89 9.09
N GLY A 628 10.40 21.40 8.53
CA GLY A 628 11.10 20.27 9.13
C GLY A 628 12.57 20.20 8.79
N CYS A 629 13.24 19.31 9.53
CA CYS A 629 14.61 18.91 9.22
C CYS A 629 14.77 17.39 9.34
N ARG A 630 15.66 16.86 8.53
CA ARG A 630 16.11 15.47 8.56
C ARG A 630 17.63 15.47 8.64
N LEU A 631 18.17 14.94 9.71
CA LEU A 631 19.60 14.84 9.98
C LEU A 631 20.06 13.40 9.78
N LYS A 632 21.20 13.22 9.13
CA LYS A 632 21.83 11.92 8.88
C LYS A 632 23.24 11.90 9.50
N PHE A 633 23.61 10.79 10.13
CA PHE A 633 24.85 10.57 10.83
C PHE A 633 25.58 9.31 10.36
#